data_0efaff814dcd8ba526862874bb23eedc
#
_entry.id   0efaff814dcd8ba526862874bb23eedc
#
_cell.length_a   1.000
_cell.length_b   1.000
_cell.length_c   1.000
_cell.angle_alpha   90.00
_cell.angle_beta   90.00
_cell.angle_gamma   90.00
#
_symmetry.space_group_name_H-M   'P 1'
#
loop_
_entity.id
_entity.type
_entity.pdbx_description
1 polymer ?
#
loop_
_entity_poly.entity_id
_entity_poly.type
_entity_poly.pdbx_seq_one_letter_code
_entity_poly.pdbx_strand_id
1 'polypeptide(L)'
;LAITEEALYHHTIGKMLYLLYRMKNLVVLSGAGMSAESGISTFRDAGGLWDKYPVEQVATPEGYARNPELVINFYNERRKQLLDVKPNAGHIGLAELEKDFNVTVVTQNVDNLHERAGSKRVIHLHGELTKVCSSRDPYNPHYIKELKPDEYEVKLGDKAGDGTQLRPFIVWFGEAVPEIETAVSYVEKADIFVIIGTSMNVYPAAGLLNYVPRDAEVYLIDPKPVDVHSMRQIHIIRKGASEGVQELRSLLTP
;
A
#
# COMPACT_ATOMS: atom_id res chain seq x y z
N LEU A 1 44.64 -7.13 20.86
CA LEU A 1 43.66 -7.51 21.90
C LEU A 1 42.92 -8.74 21.36
N ALA A 2 43.28 -9.93 21.89
CA ALA A 2 42.62 -11.17 21.55
C ALA A 2 41.25 -11.20 22.24
N ILE A 3 40.18 -11.32 21.50
CA ILE A 3 38.84 -11.59 22.04
C ILE A 3 38.90 -13.00 22.63
N THR A 4 38.57 -13.15 23.89
CA THR A 4 38.56 -14.46 24.56
C THR A 4 37.44 -15.33 23.97
N GLU A 5 37.64 -16.65 23.91
CA GLU A 5 36.64 -17.63 23.46
C GLU A 5 35.31 -17.46 24.21
N GLU A 6 35.37 -17.12 25.47
CA GLU A 6 34.21 -16.87 26.33
C GLU A 6 33.40 -15.62 25.90
N ALA A 7 34.09 -14.54 25.51
CA ALA A 7 33.44 -13.35 24.97
C ALA A 7 32.77 -13.61 23.61
N LEU A 8 33.38 -14.45 22.78
CA LEU A 8 32.82 -14.88 21.50
C LEU A 8 31.58 -15.76 21.71
N TYR A 9 31.62 -16.68 22.69
CA TYR A 9 30.52 -17.57 23.05
C TYR A 9 29.32 -16.77 23.57
N HIS A 10 29.52 -15.84 24.50
CA HIS A 10 28.45 -14.98 25.02
C HIS A 10 27.86 -14.06 23.97
N HIS A 11 28.67 -13.52 23.07
CA HIS A 11 28.21 -12.73 21.92
C HIS A 11 27.34 -13.57 20.98
N THR A 12 27.76 -14.80 20.69
CA THR A 12 27.04 -15.72 19.79
C THR A 12 25.70 -16.16 20.38
N ILE A 13 25.68 -16.53 21.67
CA ILE A 13 24.43 -16.89 22.37
C ILE A 13 23.50 -15.70 22.49
N GLY A 14 24.02 -14.53 22.85
CA GLY A 14 23.22 -13.31 22.93
C GLY A 14 22.56 -12.94 21.58
N LYS A 15 23.32 -13.08 20.50
CA LYS A 15 22.81 -12.86 19.13
C LYS A 15 21.77 -13.92 18.73
N MET A 16 21.99 -15.18 19.10
CA MET A 16 21.06 -16.28 18.83
C MET A 16 19.76 -16.13 19.62
N LEU A 17 19.82 -15.76 20.89
CA LEU A 17 18.65 -15.45 21.72
C LEU A 17 17.90 -14.24 21.20
N TYR A 18 18.59 -13.16 20.80
CA TYR A 18 17.98 -11.99 20.18
C TYR A 18 17.22 -12.37 18.91
N LEU A 19 17.79 -13.21 18.04
CA LEU A 19 17.14 -13.69 16.81
C LEU A 19 15.92 -14.59 17.09
N LEU A 20 15.95 -15.36 18.19
CA LEU A 20 14.84 -16.22 18.61
C LEU A 20 13.67 -15.45 19.23
N TYR A 21 13.95 -14.32 19.88
CA TYR A 21 12.93 -13.53 20.60
C TYR A 21 12.51 -12.23 19.87
N ARG A 22 13.17 -11.84 18.78
CA ARG A 22 12.73 -10.67 18.02
C ARG A 22 11.44 -10.97 17.26
N MET A 23 10.49 -10.05 17.30
CA MET A 23 9.34 -10.10 16.41
C MET A 23 9.81 -10.03 14.95
N LYS A 24 9.37 -10.98 14.12
CA LYS A 24 9.66 -10.99 12.67
C LYS A 24 9.02 -9.79 11.99
N ASN A 25 9.71 -9.23 11.01
CA ASN A 25 9.19 -8.18 10.15
C ASN A 25 8.32 -8.80 9.06
N LEU A 26 7.04 -8.46 9.05
CA LEU A 26 6.08 -8.86 8.04
C LEU A 26 5.75 -7.65 7.17
N VAL A 27 6.11 -7.65 5.91
CA VAL A 27 5.84 -6.57 4.97
C VAL A 27 4.78 -7.03 3.97
N VAL A 28 3.72 -6.23 3.83
CA VAL A 28 2.60 -6.53 2.92
C VAL A 28 2.64 -5.54 1.76
N LEU A 29 2.67 -6.03 0.53
CA LEU A 29 2.40 -5.24 -0.67
C LEU A 29 0.95 -5.48 -1.09
N SER A 30 0.08 -4.48 -0.89
CA SER A 30 -1.33 -4.59 -1.25
C SER A 30 -1.70 -3.76 -2.48
N GLY A 31 -2.67 -4.25 -3.25
CA GLY A 31 -3.26 -3.56 -4.38
C GLY A 31 -4.78 -3.55 -4.32
N ALA A 32 -5.45 -3.14 -5.40
CA ALA A 32 -6.89 -2.89 -5.45
C ALA A 32 -7.76 -4.11 -5.06
N GLY A 33 -7.29 -5.32 -5.32
CA GLY A 33 -7.96 -6.55 -4.90
C GLY A 33 -8.11 -6.70 -3.39
N MET A 34 -7.26 -6.03 -2.59
CA MET A 34 -7.38 -5.97 -1.14
C MET A 34 -8.69 -5.30 -0.70
N SER A 35 -9.13 -4.26 -1.41
CA SER A 35 -10.32 -3.47 -1.09
C SER A 35 -11.57 -3.88 -1.89
N ALA A 36 -11.46 -4.86 -2.79
CA ALA A 36 -12.58 -5.30 -3.63
C ALA A 36 -13.77 -5.82 -2.81
N GLU A 37 -13.51 -6.62 -1.78
CA GLU A 37 -14.55 -7.15 -0.88
C GLU A 37 -15.19 -6.07 0.02
N SER A 38 -14.58 -4.90 0.11
CA SER A 38 -15.15 -3.72 0.77
C SER A 38 -16.11 -2.94 -0.14
N GLY A 39 -16.24 -3.32 -1.42
CA GLY A 39 -17.08 -2.65 -2.40
C GLY A 39 -16.37 -1.56 -3.21
N ILE A 40 -15.04 -1.45 -3.13
CA ILE A 40 -14.26 -0.56 -3.99
C ILE A 40 -13.94 -1.30 -5.28
N SER A 41 -14.42 -0.76 -6.42
CA SER A 41 -14.16 -1.33 -7.73
C SER A 41 -12.65 -1.33 -8.04
N THR A 42 -12.15 -2.45 -8.55
CA THR A 42 -10.79 -2.52 -9.06
C THR A 42 -10.65 -1.76 -10.37
N PHE A 43 -9.43 -1.41 -10.73
CA PHE A 43 -9.21 -0.55 -11.90
C PHE A 43 -9.35 -1.27 -13.24
N ARG A 44 -9.02 -2.57 -13.29
CA ARG A 44 -8.85 -3.34 -14.54
C ARG A 44 -9.84 -4.48 -14.73
N ASP A 45 -10.75 -4.69 -13.80
CA ASP A 45 -11.81 -5.67 -14.00
C ASP A 45 -12.84 -5.17 -15.02
N ALA A 46 -13.53 -6.07 -15.70
CA ALA A 46 -14.62 -5.73 -16.61
C ALA A 46 -15.68 -4.88 -15.89
N GLY A 47 -15.99 -3.69 -16.42
CA GLY A 47 -16.81 -2.69 -15.73
C GLY A 47 -16.07 -1.93 -14.61
N GLY A 48 -14.75 -2.07 -14.52
CA GLY A 48 -13.91 -1.32 -13.59
C GLY A 48 -13.77 0.15 -13.95
N LEU A 49 -12.94 0.86 -13.18
CA LEU A 49 -12.85 2.31 -13.31
C LEU A 49 -12.29 2.76 -14.65
N TRP A 50 -11.32 2.01 -15.22
CA TRP A 50 -10.71 2.38 -16.48
C TRP A 50 -11.62 2.15 -17.69
N ASP A 51 -12.68 1.36 -17.56
CA ASP A 51 -13.69 1.22 -18.61
C ASP A 51 -14.58 2.49 -18.73
N LYS A 52 -14.78 3.20 -17.61
CA LYS A 52 -15.59 4.42 -17.55
C LYS A 52 -14.78 5.70 -17.75
N TYR A 53 -13.57 5.70 -17.22
CA TYR A 53 -12.68 6.87 -17.22
C TYR A 53 -11.30 6.43 -17.70
N PRO A 54 -10.94 6.71 -18.95
CA PRO A 54 -9.60 6.43 -19.46
C PRO A 54 -8.54 7.04 -18.55
N VAL A 55 -7.51 6.25 -18.23
CA VAL A 55 -6.44 6.63 -17.28
C VAL A 55 -5.78 7.95 -17.68
N GLU A 56 -5.61 8.19 -18.96
CA GLU A 56 -5.00 9.38 -19.54
C GLU A 56 -5.80 10.66 -19.27
N GLN A 57 -7.09 10.52 -18.94
CA GLN A 57 -7.96 11.67 -18.65
C GLN A 57 -7.99 12.03 -17.17
N VAL A 58 -7.91 11.04 -16.27
CA VAL A 58 -8.18 11.26 -14.85
C VAL A 58 -7.01 10.92 -13.92
N ALA A 59 -5.96 10.29 -14.41
CA ALA A 59 -4.83 9.86 -13.61
C ALA A 59 -3.46 10.16 -14.25
N THR A 60 -3.36 11.30 -14.95
CA THR A 60 -2.10 11.84 -15.48
C THR A 60 -2.04 13.36 -15.30
N PRO A 61 -0.83 13.96 -15.20
CA PRO A 61 -0.67 15.41 -15.18
C PRO A 61 -1.27 16.09 -16.41
N GLU A 62 -1.15 15.47 -17.58
CA GLU A 62 -1.68 15.99 -18.85
C GLU A 62 -3.22 15.98 -18.87
N GLY A 63 -3.84 14.94 -18.31
CA GLY A 63 -5.28 14.86 -18.15
C GLY A 63 -5.81 15.97 -17.25
N TYR A 64 -5.13 16.19 -16.12
CA TYR A 64 -5.46 17.28 -15.21
C TYR A 64 -5.27 18.66 -15.85
N ALA A 65 -4.17 18.91 -16.55
CA ALA A 65 -3.94 20.18 -17.24
C ALA A 65 -4.98 20.47 -18.32
N ARG A 66 -5.48 19.41 -18.99
CA ARG A 66 -6.51 19.52 -20.06
C ARG A 66 -7.91 19.77 -19.50
N ASN A 67 -8.28 19.11 -18.43
CA ASN A 67 -9.61 19.20 -17.83
C ASN A 67 -9.55 19.00 -16.30
N PRO A 68 -9.12 20.01 -15.56
CA PRO A 68 -8.99 19.91 -14.10
C PRO A 68 -10.33 19.67 -13.40
N GLU A 69 -11.44 20.18 -13.94
CA GLU A 69 -12.77 19.99 -13.38
C GLU A 69 -13.20 18.52 -13.44
N LEU A 70 -12.99 17.85 -14.57
CA LEU A 70 -13.26 16.42 -14.72
C LEU A 70 -12.49 15.61 -13.69
N VAL A 71 -11.20 15.89 -13.53
CA VAL A 71 -10.32 15.16 -12.61
C VAL A 71 -10.74 15.41 -11.17
N ILE A 72 -11.01 16.67 -10.78
CA ILE A 72 -11.47 17.01 -9.43
C ILE A 72 -12.78 16.27 -9.12
N ASN A 73 -13.76 16.30 -10.02
CA ASN A 73 -15.05 15.63 -9.84
C ASN A 73 -14.90 14.11 -9.75
N PHE A 74 -14.04 13.51 -10.58
CA PHE A 74 -13.74 12.09 -10.50
C PHE A 74 -13.23 11.68 -9.11
N TYR A 75 -12.30 12.45 -8.51
CA TYR A 75 -11.80 12.14 -7.18
C TYR A 75 -12.79 12.53 -6.06
N ASN A 76 -13.66 13.52 -6.25
CA ASN A 76 -14.75 13.82 -5.32
C ASN A 76 -15.73 12.65 -5.21
N GLU A 77 -16.14 12.06 -6.36
CA GLU A 77 -17.01 10.88 -6.37
C GLU A 77 -16.37 9.71 -5.63
N ARG A 78 -15.08 9.49 -5.78
CA ARG A 78 -14.35 8.44 -5.08
C ARG A 78 -14.25 8.69 -3.58
N ARG A 79 -14.02 9.93 -3.16
CA ARG A 79 -14.05 10.30 -1.74
C ARG A 79 -15.42 10.04 -1.14
N LYS A 80 -16.48 10.42 -1.86
CA LYS A 80 -17.85 10.16 -1.44
C LYS A 80 -18.12 8.67 -1.27
N GLN A 81 -17.71 7.84 -2.24
CA GLN A 81 -17.81 6.38 -2.13
C GLN A 81 -17.05 5.84 -0.92
N LEU A 82 -15.86 6.38 -0.63
CA LEU A 82 -15.02 5.93 0.49
C LEU A 82 -15.70 6.15 1.85
N LEU A 83 -16.62 7.12 1.98
CA LEU A 83 -17.35 7.36 3.23
C LEU A 83 -18.26 6.18 3.61
N ASP A 84 -18.82 5.49 2.63
CA ASP A 84 -19.81 4.43 2.82
C ASP A 84 -19.20 3.04 2.98
N VAL A 85 -17.93 2.85 2.57
CA VAL A 85 -17.28 1.53 2.63
C VAL A 85 -16.58 1.31 3.96
N LYS A 86 -16.42 0.03 4.33
CA LYS A 86 -15.76 -0.40 5.58
C LYS A 86 -14.60 -1.34 5.27
N PRO A 87 -13.58 -1.37 6.14
CA PRO A 87 -12.55 -2.41 6.06
C PRO A 87 -13.19 -3.81 6.05
N ASN A 88 -12.70 -4.70 5.21
CA ASN A 88 -13.08 -6.10 5.20
C ASN A 88 -12.24 -6.92 6.18
N ALA A 89 -12.56 -8.22 6.33
CA ALA A 89 -11.88 -9.11 7.25
C ALA A 89 -10.38 -9.27 6.93
N GLY A 90 -9.96 -9.09 5.68
CA GLY A 90 -8.55 -9.08 5.31
C GLY A 90 -7.79 -7.93 5.93
N HIS A 91 -8.31 -6.69 5.83
CA HIS A 91 -7.72 -5.51 6.48
C HIS A 91 -7.60 -5.69 8.00
N ILE A 92 -8.69 -6.17 8.62
CA ILE A 92 -8.72 -6.43 10.08
C ILE A 92 -7.70 -7.50 10.45
N GLY A 93 -7.63 -8.59 9.68
CA GLY A 93 -6.71 -9.68 9.91
C GLY A 93 -5.24 -9.26 9.82
N LEU A 94 -4.88 -8.37 8.88
CA LEU A 94 -3.52 -7.81 8.80
C LEU A 94 -3.19 -6.94 10.02
N ALA A 95 -4.13 -6.11 10.48
CA ALA A 95 -3.92 -5.31 11.70
C ALA A 95 -3.78 -6.20 12.95
N GLU A 96 -4.51 -7.32 13.02
CA GLU A 96 -4.40 -8.28 14.14
C GLU A 96 -3.06 -9.01 14.17
N LEU A 97 -2.39 -9.22 13.02
CA LEU A 97 -1.04 -9.80 12.97
C LEU A 97 0.01 -8.92 13.66
N GLU A 98 -0.27 -7.63 13.92
CA GLU A 98 0.62 -6.76 14.69
C GLU A 98 0.81 -7.19 16.15
N LYS A 99 0.03 -8.15 16.65
CA LYS A 99 0.24 -8.75 17.96
C LYS A 99 1.48 -9.65 17.98
N ASP A 100 1.80 -10.27 16.83
CA ASP A 100 2.82 -11.31 16.72
C ASP A 100 3.99 -10.89 15.83
N PHE A 101 3.79 -9.87 14.97
CA PHE A 101 4.74 -9.41 13.96
C PHE A 101 4.89 -7.89 13.96
N ASN A 102 6.07 -7.41 13.55
CA ASN A 102 6.26 -6.01 13.14
C ASN A 102 5.68 -5.84 11.73
N VAL A 103 4.40 -5.53 11.63
CA VAL A 103 3.71 -5.40 10.33
C VAL A 103 3.96 -4.03 9.73
N THR A 104 4.31 -4.00 8.44
CA THR A 104 4.34 -2.80 7.60
C THR A 104 3.52 -3.07 6.36
N VAL A 105 2.50 -2.27 6.13
CA VAL A 105 1.70 -2.32 4.91
C VAL A 105 2.25 -1.30 3.93
N VAL A 106 2.67 -1.75 2.76
CA VAL A 106 3.00 -0.94 1.60
C VAL A 106 1.83 -1.08 0.63
N THR A 107 1.07 -0.03 0.43
CA THR A 107 -0.14 -0.12 -0.39
C THR A 107 -0.06 0.70 -1.66
N GLN A 108 -0.57 0.15 -2.75
CA GLN A 108 -0.84 0.86 -3.99
C GLN A 108 -2.21 1.55 -3.96
N ASN A 109 -3.03 1.19 -2.96
CA ASN A 109 -4.36 1.76 -2.79
C ASN A 109 -4.28 3.18 -2.22
N VAL A 110 -5.25 3.99 -2.62
CA VAL A 110 -5.39 5.37 -2.18
C VAL A 110 -6.47 5.53 -1.10
N ASP A 111 -7.18 4.45 -0.78
CA ASP A 111 -8.14 4.41 0.33
C ASP A 111 -7.41 4.28 1.69
N ASN A 112 -8.10 4.57 2.78
CA ASN A 112 -7.59 4.50 4.15
C ASN A 112 -8.13 3.29 4.93
N LEU A 113 -8.45 2.19 4.24
CA LEU A 113 -9.08 1.04 4.87
C LEU A 113 -8.13 0.26 5.78
N HIS A 114 -6.84 0.26 5.49
CA HIS A 114 -5.83 -0.32 6.38
C HIS A 114 -5.77 0.41 7.73
N GLU A 115 -5.71 1.74 7.72
CA GLU A 115 -5.70 2.57 8.93
C GLU A 115 -7.02 2.41 9.71
N ARG A 116 -8.15 2.42 8.99
CA ARG A 116 -9.47 2.24 9.61
C ARG A 116 -9.66 0.85 10.19
N ALA A 117 -8.91 -0.15 9.72
CA ALA A 117 -8.85 -1.49 10.31
C ALA A 117 -7.93 -1.56 11.54
N GLY A 118 -7.08 -0.55 11.78
CA GLY A 118 -6.18 -0.46 12.91
C GLY A 118 -4.71 -0.74 12.60
N SER A 119 -4.32 -0.87 11.32
CA SER A 119 -2.90 -0.98 10.93
C SER A 119 -2.14 0.29 11.31
N LYS A 120 -1.02 0.12 12.02
CA LYS A 120 -0.26 1.24 12.60
C LYS A 120 0.78 1.84 11.65
N ARG A 121 1.28 1.04 10.72
CA ARG A 121 2.28 1.48 9.74
C ARG A 121 1.81 1.15 8.34
N VAL A 122 1.35 2.17 7.65
CA VAL A 122 0.89 2.10 6.26
C VAL A 122 1.69 3.10 5.43
N ILE A 123 2.25 2.64 4.32
CA ILE A 123 3.00 3.44 3.35
C ILE A 123 2.20 3.47 2.06
N HIS A 124 1.68 4.63 1.71
CA HIS A 124 0.90 4.83 0.49
C HIS A 124 1.81 5.20 -0.68
N LEU A 125 2.05 4.26 -1.59
CA LEU A 125 2.89 4.51 -2.76
C LEU A 125 2.27 5.49 -3.76
N HIS A 126 0.95 5.51 -3.84
CA HIS A 126 0.23 6.30 -4.84
C HIS A 126 -0.58 7.46 -4.23
N GLY A 127 -0.22 7.89 -3.02
CA GLY A 127 -0.91 8.96 -2.32
C GLY A 127 -2.19 8.51 -1.62
N GLU A 128 -2.97 9.47 -1.14
CA GLU A 128 -4.11 9.23 -0.25
C GLU A 128 -5.33 10.04 -0.71
N LEU A 129 -6.44 9.36 -0.92
CA LEU A 129 -7.67 9.92 -1.44
C LEU A 129 -8.30 10.96 -0.51
N THR A 130 -8.08 10.82 0.80
CA THR A 130 -8.56 11.76 1.83
C THR A 130 -7.75 13.05 1.90
N LYS A 131 -6.65 13.14 1.15
CA LYS A 131 -5.77 14.32 1.15
C LYS A 131 -5.83 15.08 -0.17
N VAL A 132 -5.51 16.36 -0.07
CA VAL A 132 -5.33 17.28 -1.20
C VAL A 132 -4.01 18.02 -1.07
N CYS A 133 -3.50 18.53 -2.19
CA CYS A 133 -2.21 19.22 -2.24
C CYS A 133 -2.21 20.35 -3.26
N SER A 134 -1.08 21.09 -3.29
CA SER A 134 -0.82 22.07 -4.33
C SER A 134 -0.71 21.41 -5.71
N SER A 135 -1.26 22.04 -6.74
CA SER A 135 -1.09 21.60 -8.12
C SER A 135 0.31 21.91 -8.68
N ARG A 136 1.07 22.82 -8.05
CA ARG A 136 2.43 23.20 -8.45
C ARG A 136 3.49 22.39 -7.71
N ASP A 137 3.30 22.17 -6.41
CA ASP A 137 4.27 21.52 -5.53
C ASP A 137 3.54 20.45 -4.68
N PRO A 138 3.15 19.32 -5.32
CA PRO A 138 2.22 18.36 -4.73
C PRO A 138 2.79 17.60 -3.53
N TYR A 139 4.10 17.51 -3.40
CA TYR A 139 4.76 16.74 -2.35
C TYR A 139 5.31 17.60 -1.21
N ASN A 140 5.10 18.90 -1.25
CA ASN A 140 5.49 19.80 -0.17
C ASN A 140 4.53 19.62 1.02
N PRO A 141 5.01 19.16 2.19
CA PRO A 141 4.15 18.87 3.33
C PRO A 141 3.38 20.09 3.85
N HIS A 142 3.86 21.30 3.59
CA HIS A 142 3.16 22.53 3.96
C HIS A 142 1.87 22.77 3.15
N TYR A 143 1.74 22.12 1.99
CA TYR A 143 0.61 22.28 1.08
C TYR A 143 -0.27 21.02 0.99
N ILE A 144 0.04 20.00 1.78
CA ILE A 144 -0.80 18.80 1.91
C ILE A 144 -1.79 19.03 3.05
N LYS A 145 -3.06 18.81 2.76
CA LYS A 145 -4.16 18.97 3.72
C LYS A 145 -5.01 17.70 3.74
N GLU A 146 -5.30 17.18 4.93
CA GLU A 146 -6.34 16.17 5.13
C GLU A 146 -7.72 16.83 5.06
N LEU A 147 -8.63 16.20 4.32
CA LEU A 147 -10.04 16.61 4.24
C LEU A 147 -10.84 15.90 5.32
N LYS A 148 -11.77 16.61 5.95
CA LYS A 148 -12.72 15.97 6.84
C LYS A 148 -13.80 15.23 6.04
N PRO A 149 -14.43 14.20 6.62
CA PRO A 149 -15.49 13.45 5.94
C PRO A 149 -16.65 14.29 5.44
N ASP A 150 -17.00 15.36 6.14
CA ASP A 150 -18.06 16.32 5.79
C ASP A 150 -17.59 17.43 4.84
N GLU A 151 -16.28 17.54 4.59
CA GLU A 151 -15.64 18.53 3.71
C GLU A 151 -14.89 17.84 2.56
N TYR A 152 -15.37 16.70 2.07
CA TYR A 152 -14.65 15.88 1.09
C TYR A 152 -14.61 16.48 -0.33
N GLU A 153 -15.47 17.42 -0.65
CA GLU A 153 -15.52 18.05 -1.97
C GLU A 153 -14.43 19.10 -2.14
N VAL A 154 -13.78 19.05 -3.29
CA VAL A 154 -12.89 20.10 -3.80
C VAL A 154 -13.54 20.72 -5.01
N LYS A 155 -13.47 22.04 -5.15
CA LYS A 155 -14.05 22.78 -6.28
C LYS A 155 -12.94 23.44 -7.11
N LEU A 156 -13.26 23.67 -8.37
CA LEU A 156 -12.42 24.50 -9.20
C LEU A 156 -12.39 25.92 -8.61
N GLY A 157 -11.19 26.45 -8.37
CA GLY A 157 -10.99 27.73 -7.67
C GLY A 157 -10.50 27.58 -6.23
N ASP A 158 -10.66 26.40 -5.59
CA ASP A 158 -10.10 26.16 -4.26
C ASP A 158 -8.58 26.22 -4.27
N LYS A 159 -7.99 26.94 -3.31
CA LYS A 159 -6.56 27.26 -3.29
C LYS A 159 -5.81 26.48 -2.23
N ALA A 160 -4.64 26.00 -2.62
CA ALA A 160 -3.62 25.52 -1.71
C ALA A 160 -2.90 26.70 -1.02
N GLY A 161 -2.06 26.41 -0.03
CA GLY A 161 -1.33 27.42 0.73
C GLY A 161 -0.39 28.31 -0.11
N ASP A 162 0.03 27.84 -1.30
CA ASP A 162 0.83 28.59 -2.26
C ASP A 162 -0.01 29.40 -3.29
N GLY A 163 -1.33 29.42 -3.12
CA GLY A 163 -2.27 30.12 -4.00
C GLY A 163 -2.62 29.40 -5.30
N THR A 164 -2.08 28.19 -5.54
CA THR A 164 -2.45 27.38 -6.70
C THR A 164 -3.72 26.59 -6.47
N GLN A 165 -4.28 25.99 -7.52
CA GLN A 165 -5.45 25.11 -7.40
C GLN A 165 -5.13 23.92 -6.50
N LEU A 166 -6.04 23.57 -5.60
CA LEU A 166 -6.02 22.28 -4.91
C LEU A 166 -6.24 21.12 -5.91
N ARG A 167 -5.41 20.11 -5.80
CA ARG A 167 -5.59 18.84 -6.51
C ARG A 167 -5.64 17.67 -5.52
N PRO A 168 -6.16 16.49 -5.94
CA PRO A 168 -6.04 15.26 -5.13
C PRO A 168 -4.58 14.94 -4.84
N PHE A 169 -4.28 14.52 -3.61
CA PHE A 169 -2.94 14.03 -3.24
C PHE A 169 -2.77 12.59 -3.71
N ILE A 170 -2.69 12.43 -5.01
CA ILE A 170 -2.54 11.16 -5.71
C ILE A 170 -1.29 11.24 -6.59
N VAL A 171 -0.51 10.17 -6.61
CA VAL A 171 0.59 10.00 -7.56
C VAL A 171 0.01 9.51 -8.87
N TRP A 172 0.05 10.34 -9.90
CA TRP A 172 -0.45 10.00 -11.22
C TRP A 172 0.59 9.26 -12.07
N PHE A 173 0.12 8.58 -13.08
CA PHE A 173 1.02 7.98 -14.07
C PHE A 173 1.89 9.04 -14.72
N GLY A 174 3.21 8.78 -14.77
CA GLY A 174 4.22 9.75 -15.23
C GLY A 174 4.85 10.57 -14.12
N GLU A 175 4.28 10.59 -12.90
CA GLU A 175 4.90 11.23 -11.73
C GLU A 175 5.86 10.25 -11.01
N ALA A 176 6.85 10.80 -10.32
CA ALA A 176 7.69 10.03 -9.41
C ALA A 176 6.83 9.48 -8.24
N VAL A 177 7.24 8.33 -7.70
CA VAL A 177 6.60 7.71 -6.52
C VAL A 177 7.45 8.04 -5.29
N PRO A 178 7.12 9.08 -4.50
CA PRO A 178 8.00 9.59 -3.45
C PRO A 178 8.32 8.55 -2.37
N GLU A 179 7.33 7.73 -2.02
CA GLU A 179 7.45 6.75 -0.94
C GLU A 179 8.14 5.43 -1.33
N ILE A 180 8.65 5.32 -2.57
CA ILE A 180 9.25 4.06 -3.02
C ILE A 180 10.53 3.71 -2.24
N GLU A 181 11.39 4.71 -1.94
CA GLU A 181 12.61 4.48 -1.17
C GLU A 181 12.29 4.11 0.28
N THR A 182 11.29 4.74 0.88
CA THR A 182 10.77 4.36 2.20
C THR A 182 10.31 2.91 2.19
N ALA A 183 9.50 2.51 1.20
CA ALA A 183 9.03 1.14 1.06
C ALA A 183 10.18 0.14 0.91
N VAL A 184 11.16 0.42 0.05
CA VAL A 184 12.37 -0.41 -0.13
C VAL A 184 13.07 -0.65 1.21
N SER A 185 13.24 0.40 2.04
CA SER A 185 13.93 0.30 3.33
C SER A 185 13.27 -0.67 4.32
N TYR A 186 11.95 -0.89 4.20
CA TYR A 186 11.21 -1.89 4.97
C TYR A 186 11.28 -3.27 4.32
N VAL A 187 11.13 -3.32 2.99
CA VAL A 187 11.16 -4.58 2.24
C VAL A 187 12.50 -5.30 2.39
N GLU A 188 13.62 -4.57 2.37
CA GLU A 188 14.97 -5.14 2.58
C GLU A 188 15.18 -5.79 3.97
N LYS A 189 14.29 -5.52 4.92
CA LYS A 189 14.34 -6.07 6.28
C LYS A 189 13.24 -7.10 6.55
N ALA A 190 12.47 -7.47 5.52
CA ALA A 190 11.37 -8.40 5.67
C ALA A 190 11.89 -9.81 5.99
N ASP A 191 11.31 -10.44 7.00
CA ASP A 191 11.43 -11.87 7.25
C ASP A 191 10.31 -12.63 6.51
N ILE A 192 9.18 -11.95 6.31
CA ILE A 192 7.99 -12.43 5.59
C ILE A 192 7.51 -11.32 4.65
N PHE A 193 7.30 -11.62 3.38
CA PHE A 193 6.75 -10.70 2.40
C PHE A 193 5.44 -11.24 1.83
N VAL A 194 4.38 -10.46 1.91
CA VAL A 194 3.04 -10.85 1.46
C VAL A 194 2.59 -9.95 0.31
N ILE A 195 2.25 -10.54 -0.80
CA ILE A 195 1.66 -9.86 -1.96
C ILE A 195 0.17 -10.17 -1.94
N ILE A 196 -0.69 -9.15 -1.92
CA ILE A 196 -2.14 -9.35 -1.84
C ILE A 196 -2.92 -8.41 -2.76
N GLY A 197 -3.78 -8.99 -3.60
CA GLY A 197 -4.73 -8.24 -4.43
C GLY A 197 -4.08 -7.31 -5.45
N THR A 198 -2.90 -7.64 -5.96
CA THR A 198 -2.20 -6.87 -6.99
C THR A 198 -1.79 -7.74 -8.17
N SER A 199 -1.97 -7.23 -9.38
CA SER A 199 -1.56 -7.92 -10.61
C SER A 199 -0.04 -7.92 -10.85
N MET A 200 0.74 -7.23 -10.01
CA MET A 200 2.20 -7.05 -10.15
C MET A 200 2.64 -6.42 -11.49
N ASN A 201 1.76 -5.62 -12.11
CA ASN A 201 2.01 -4.98 -13.42
C ASN A 201 2.28 -3.48 -13.33
N VAL A 202 2.20 -2.88 -12.14
CA VAL A 202 2.42 -1.44 -11.93
C VAL A 202 3.79 -1.22 -11.31
N TYR A 203 4.67 -0.58 -12.05
CA TYR A 203 6.00 -0.19 -11.58
C TYR A 203 5.98 1.27 -11.05
N PRO A 204 6.82 1.60 -10.05
CA PRO A 204 7.87 0.77 -9.45
C PRO A 204 7.39 -0.22 -8.37
N ALA A 205 6.12 -0.21 -7.95
CA ALA A 205 5.59 -1.04 -6.87
C ALA A 205 5.86 -2.55 -7.08
N ALA A 206 5.64 -3.07 -8.29
CA ALA A 206 5.91 -4.47 -8.63
C ALA A 206 7.39 -4.84 -8.47
N GLY A 207 8.29 -3.88 -8.65
CA GLY A 207 9.73 -4.04 -8.48
C GLY A 207 10.18 -4.27 -7.03
N LEU A 208 9.34 -3.99 -6.03
CA LEU A 208 9.67 -4.19 -4.62
C LEU A 208 10.03 -5.64 -4.29
N LEU A 209 9.46 -6.61 -5.00
CA LEU A 209 9.81 -8.03 -4.83
C LEU A 209 11.31 -8.31 -5.02
N ASN A 210 12.02 -7.52 -5.83
CA ASN A 210 13.45 -7.69 -6.08
C ASN A 210 14.31 -7.31 -4.87
N TYR A 211 13.78 -6.52 -3.94
CA TYR A 211 14.48 -6.08 -2.73
C TYR A 211 14.24 -6.99 -1.53
N VAL A 212 13.32 -7.95 -1.65
CA VAL A 212 13.03 -8.91 -0.58
C VAL A 212 14.25 -9.79 -0.31
N PRO A 213 14.71 -9.99 0.94
CA PRO A 213 15.84 -10.86 1.29
C PRO A 213 15.63 -12.28 0.76
N ARG A 214 16.72 -12.97 0.39
CA ARG A 214 16.65 -14.32 -0.24
C ARG A 214 16.06 -15.38 0.69
N ASP A 215 16.25 -15.22 1.98
CA ASP A 215 15.80 -16.09 3.06
C ASP A 215 14.41 -15.73 3.59
N ALA A 216 13.81 -14.64 3.12
CA ALA A 216 12.45 -14.27 3.49
C ALA A 216 11.42 -15.21 2.84
N GLU A 217 10.41 -15.58 3.61
CA GLU A 217 9.24 -16.30 3.13
C GLU A 217 8.35 -15.38 2.30
N VAL A 218 7.88 -15.83 1.14
CA VAL A 218 7.02 -15.02 0.26
C VAL A 218 5.68 -15.70 0.05
N TYR A 219 4.61 -14.95 0.29
CA TYR A 219 3.22 -15.37 0.10
C TYR A 219 2.53 -14.50 -0.96
N LEU A 220 1.70 -15.12 -1.78
CA LEU A 220 0.86 -14.44 -2.77
C LEU A 220 -0.60 -14.82 -2.53
N ILE A 221 -1.43 -13.83 -2.23
CA ILE A 221 -2.87 -13.97 -1.98
C ILE A 221 -3.62 -13.27 -3.11
N ASP A 222 -4.22 -14.04 -3.99
CA ASP A 222 -5.08 -13.53 -5.07
C ASP A 222 -5.98 -14.68 -5.57
N PRO A 223 -7.28 -14.45 -5.81
CA PRO A 223 -8.18 -15.46 -6.36
C PRO A 223 -7.86 -15.82 -7.82
N LYS A 224 -7.22 -14.89 -8.56
CA LYS A 224 -6.82 -15.07 -9.95
C LYS A 224 -5.34 -15.43 -10.05
N PRO A 225 -4.91 -16.11 -11.12
CA PRO A 225 -3.50 -16.27 -11.42
C PRO A 225 -2.81 -14.91 -11.57
N VAL A 226 -1.69 -14.71 -10.86
CA VAL A 226 -0.82 -13.55 -10.99
C VAL A 226 0.49 -14.04 -11.56
N ASP A 227 0.95 -13.41 -12.63
CA ASP A 227 2.25 -13.71 -13.23
C ASP A 227 3.34 -12.97 -12.46
N VAL A 228 4.10 -13.74 -11.69
CA VAL A 228 5.21 -13.20 -10.89
C VAL A 228 6.50 -13.79 -11.44
N HIS A 229 7.27 -13.00 -12.18
CA HIS A 229 8.58 -13.40 -12.65
C HIS A 229 9.58 -13.41 -11.48
N SER A 230 9.71 -14.56 -10.83
CA SER A 230 10.64 -14.75 -9.72
C SER A 230 11.21 -16.16 -9.73
N MET A 231 12.52 -16.28 -9.43
CA MET A 231 13.18 -17.57 -9.21
C MET A 231 12.98 -18.09 -7.77
N ARG A 232 12.22 -17.38 -6.93
CA ARG A 232 11.93 -17.75 -5.54
C ARG A 232 10.78 -18.73 -5.46
N GLN A 233 10.78 -19.51 -4.41
CA GLN A 233 9.58 -20.21 -3.99
C GLN A 233 8.57 -19.18 -3.43
N ILE A 234 7.34 -19.21 -3.95
CA ILE A 234 6.24 -18.36 -3.51
C ILE A 234 5.10 -19.27 -3.05
N HIS A 235 4.62 -19.08 -1.82
CA HIS A 235 3.45 -19.75 -1.31
C HIS A 235 2.19 -19.09 -1.83
N ILE A 236 1.42 -19.80 -2.66
CA ILE A 236 0.25 -19.24 -3.34
C ILE A 236 -1.02 -19.62 -2.59
N ILE A 237 -1.78 -18.62 -2.15
CA ILE A 237 -3.10 -18.77 -1.53
C ILE A 237 -4.14 -18.25 -2.54
N ARG A 238 -4.89 -19.17 -3.18
CA ARG A 238 -5.89 -18.86 -4.23
C ARG A 238 -7.24 -18.46 -3.62
N LYS A 239 -7.25 -17.33 -2.91
CA LYS A 239 -8.42 -16.80 -2.20
C LYS A 239 -8.48 -15.29 -2.30
N GLY A 240 -9.66 -14.73 -2.04
CA GLY A 240 -9.85 -13.30 -1.82
C GLY A 240 -9.13 -12.81 -0.57
N ALA A 241 -9.15 -11.50 -0.35
CA ALA A 241 -8.40 -10.87 0.74
C ALA A 241 -8.81 -11.41 2.12
N SER A 242 -10.10 -11.53 2.40
CA SER A 242 -10.62 -11.96 3.71
C SER A 242 -10.21 -13.38 4.07
N GLU A 243 -10.54 -14.35 3.20
CA GLU A 243 -10.20 -15.76 3.44
C GLU A 243 -8.70 -16.01 3.31
N GLY A 244 -8.03 -15.30 2.40
CA GLY A 244 -6.60 -15.45 2.16
C GLY A 244 -5.76 -14.99 3.34
N VAL A 245 -6.12 -13.87 3.98
CA VAL A 245 -5.44 -13.40 5.20
C VAL A 245 -5.74 -14.33 6.38
N GLN A 246 -6.96 -14.88 6.47
CA GLN A 246 -7.27 -15.87 7.50
C GLN A 246 -6.40 -17.13 7.36
N GLU A 247 -6.22 -17.64 6.14
CA GLU A 247 -5.32 -18.78 5.88
C GLU A 247 -3.87 -18.41 6.19
N LEU A 248 -3.39 -17.26 5.75
CA LEU A 248 -2.04 -16.76 6.07
C LEU A 248 -1.79 -16.76 7.58
N ARG A 249 -2.74 -16.24 8.37
CA ARG A 249 -2.64 -16.23 9.84
C ARG A 249 -2.47 -17.62 10.41
N SER A 250 -3.26 -18.59 9.93
CA SER A 250 -3.16 -19.98 10.39
C SER A 250 -1.82 -20.64 10.04
N LEU A 251 -1.17 -20.20 8.95
CA LEU A 251 0.16 -20.69 8.56
C LEU A 251 1.28 -20.05 9.39
N LEU A 252 1.12 -18.78 9.79
CA LEU A 252 2.16 -18.02 10.49
C LEU A 252 2.08 -18.14 12.02
N THR A 253 0.89 -18.40 12.56
CA THR A 253 0.63 -18.50 14.02
C THR A 253 -0.04 -19.83 14.33
N PRO A 254 0.71 -20.94 14.32
CA PRO A 254 0.17 -22.29 14.56
C PRO A 254 -0.30 -22.51 15.99
#